data_1f3cfb317d669d0cfdedc1ab4166c4d1
#
_entry.id   1f3cfb317d669d0cfdedc1ab4166c4d1
#
_cell.length_a   1.000
_cell.length_b   1.000
_cell.length_c   1.000
_cell.angle_alpha   90.00
_cell.angle_beta   90.00
_cell.angle_gamma   90.00
#
_symmetry.space_group_name_H-M   'P 1'
#
loop_
_entity.id
_entity.type
_entity.pdbx_description
1 polymer ?
#
loop_
_entity_poly.entity_id
_entity_poly.type
_entity_poly.pdbx_seq_one_letter_code
_entity_poly.pdbx_strand_id
1 'polypeptide(L)'
;MTELNRYYPQAQVELIERSIINISATEIRDNPMENWRFITKPFRRHFTRKVLVVGSASGGKTTLVKDLARTYNAPCSLEYAREYQEKYNVRDDELDTNDYIHLLTDQYAQTSDIIDKGQHSGLIFADTNSTVTKVYIDYYLKENISKEEFDMLDRLYQVTQAREKWDLIFVILPKSNYVDDGFRDMTMADSQTRDWFTKHLLDLLSPFKDKIVILGENSNSESFFADNYHNAKKAIKERLHIEI
;
A
#
# COMPACT_ATOMS: atom_id res chain seq x y z
N MET A 1 -27.53 11.25 -35.45
CA MET A 1 -27.29 12.61 -35.99
C MET A 1 -28.39 13.59 -35.62
N THR A 2 -29.63 13.19 -35.53
CA THR A 2 -30.79 14.10 -35.35
C THR A 2 -30.92 14.78 -33.98
N GLU A 3 -30.48 14.20 -32.88
CA GLU A 3 -30.57 14.84 -31.55
C GLU A 3 -29.50 15.90 -31.31
N LEU A 4 -28.25 15.63 -31.70
CA LEU A 4 -27.17 16.60 -31.50
C LEU A 4 -27.40 17.91 -32.28
N ASN A 5 -27.86 17.81 -33.54
CA ASN A 5 -28.17 18.94 -34.36
C ASN A 5 -29.38 19.74 -33.87
N ARG A 6 -30.25 19.16 -33.05
CA ARG A 6 -31.38 19.83 -32.42
C ARG A 6 -30.95 20.84 -31.35
N TYR A 7 -29.89 20.49 -30.61
CA TYR A 7 -29.36 21.31 -29.51
C TYR A 7 -28.18 22.18 -29.96
N TYR A 8 -27.43 21.71 -30.98
CA TYR A 8 -26.24 22.40 -31.52
C TYR A 8 -26.27 22.43 -33.04
N PRO A 9 -27.06 23.34 -33.63
CA PRO A 9 -27.24 23.40 -35.09
C PRO A 9 -25.94 23.65 -35.89
N GLN A 10 -24.92 24.19 -35.23
CA GLN A 10 -23.61 24.51 -35.83
C GLN A 10 -22.58 23.37 -35.65
N ALA A 11 -22.92 22.28 -34.95
CA ALA A 11 -22.01 21.20 -34.71
C ALA A 11 -21.76 20.38 -35.99
N GLN A 12 -20.51 20.25 -36.37
CA GLN A 12 -20.07 19.28 -37.38
C GLN A 12 -19.80 17.95 -36.72
N VAL A 13 -20.47 16.90 -37.19
CA VAL A 13 -20.24 15.52 -36.70
C VAL A 13 -19.29 14.81 -37.64
N GLU A 14 -18.10 14.55 -37.17
CA GLU A 14 -17.11 13.77 -37.89
C GLU A 14 -17.09 12.33 -37.36
N LEU A 15 -17.32 11.37 -38.26
CA LEU A 15 -17.28 9.95 -37.91
C LEU A 15 -15.85 9.45 -38.02
N ILE A 16 -15.23 9.14 -36.87
CA ILE A 16 -13.92 8.52 -36.84
C ILE A 16 -14.12 7.00 -36.92
N GLU A 17 -13.52 6.35 -37.91
CA GLU A 17 -13.55 4.90 -38.03
C GLU A 17 -12.83 4.24 -36.85
N ARG A 18 -13.54 3.33 -36.16
CA ARG A 18 -12.97 2.55 -35.03
C ARG A 18 -11.81 1.63 -35.42
N SER A 19 -11.67 1.34 -36.72
CA SER A 19 -10.57 0.53 -37.27
C SER A 19 -9.17 1.14 -37.11
N ILE A 20 -9.07 2.47 -36.86
CA ILE A 20 -7.79 3.16 -36.65
C ILE A 20 -7.12 2.70 -35.35
N ILE A 21 -7.91 2.48 -34.28
CA ILE A 21 -7.45 1.89 -33.02
C ILE A 21 -8.41 0.75 -32.69
N ASN A 22 -7.99 -0.49 -32.98
CA ASN A 22 -8.84 -1.66 -32.83
C ASN A 22 -8.91 -2.09 -31.34
N ILE A 23 -9.52 -1.24 -30.52
CA ILE A 23 -9.82 -1.53 -29.11
C ILE A 23 -11.10 -0.87 -28.66
N SER A 24 -11.85 -1.56 -27.83
CA SER A 24 -13.08 -1.03 -27.23
C SER A 24 -12.86 -0.65 -25.76
N ALA A 25 -13.69 0.27 -25.25
CA ALA A 25 -13.69 0.59 -23.84
C ALA A 25 -14.08 -0.62 -22.94
N THR A 26 -14.80 -1.59 -23.49
CA THR A 26 -15.14 -2.84 -22.81
C THR A 26 -13.91 -3.71 -22.66
N GLU A 27 -13.15 -3.95 -23.72
CA GLU A 27 -11.89 -4.69 -23.67
C GLU A 27 -10.87 -4.08 -22.69
N ILE A 28 -10.79 -2.75 -22.63
CA ILE A 28 -9.93 -2.06 -21.66
C ILE A 28 -10.40 -2.32 -20.22
N ARG A 29 -11.73 -2.29 -19.96
CA ARG A 29 -12.25 -2.54 -18.62
C ARG A 29 -12.12 -4.00 -18.19
N ASP A 30 -12.29 -4.92 -19.13
CA ASP A 30 -12.22 -6.36 -18.86
C ASP A 30 -10.77 -6.81 -18.63
N ASN A 31 -9.81 -6.28 -19.41
CA ASN A 31 -8.38 -6.61 -19.33
C ASN A 31 -7.49 -5.36 -19.32
N PRO A 32 -7.54 -4.54 -18.24
CA PRO A 32 -6.83 -3.26 -18.22
C PRO A 32 -5.31 -3.42 -18.25
N MET A 33 -4.75 -4.48 -17.68
CA MET A 33 -3.31 -4.72 -17.63
C MET A 33 -2.74 -5.02 -19.03
N GLU A 34 -3.41 -5.85 -19.80
CA GLU A 34 -3.01 -6.17 -21.19
C GLU A 34 -3.14 -4.96 -22.10
N ASN A 35 -4.14 -4.12 -21.81
CA ASN A 35 -4.48 -2.94 -22.60
C ASN A 35 -3.91 -1.63 -22.03
N TRP A 36 -2.95 -1.70 -21.09
CA TRP A 36 -2.42 -0.56 -20.34
C TRP A 36 -1.96 0.60 -21.22
N ARG A 37 -1.35 0.32 -22.36
CA ARG A 37 -0.86 1.35 -23.32
C ARG A 37 -2.00 2.22 -23.90
N PHE A 38 -3.22 1.69 -23.96
CA PHE A 38 -4.39 2.41 -24.46
C PHE A 38 -5.11 3.24 -23.40
N ILE A 39 -4.73 3.09 -22.12
CA ILE A 39 -5.28 3.86 -21.01
C ILE A 39 -4.48 5.16 -20.90
N THR A 40 -5.12 6.30 -21.08
CA THR A 40 -4.47 7.61 -20.90
C THR A 40 -4.06 7.81 -19.45
N LYS A 41 -2.91 8.46 -19.21
CA LYS A 41 -2.29 8.61 -17.90
C LYS A 41 -3.26 9.03 -16.78
N PRO A 42 -4.14 10.04 -16.94
CA PRO A 42 -5.06 10.48 -15.89
C PRO A 42 -6.03 9.40 -15.41
N PHE A 43 -6.32 8.41 -16.27
CA PHE A 43 -7.26 7.32 -15.94
C PHE A 43 -6.57 6.07 -15.39
N ARG A 44 -5.25 5.94 -15.53
CA ARG A 44 -4.49 4.76 -15.09
C ARG A 44 -4.64 4.47 -13.61
N ARG A 45 -4.73 5.50 -12.76
CA ARG A 45 -4.95 5.36 -11.32
C ARG A 45 -6.20 4.55 -10.95
N HIS A 46 -7.23 4.52 -11.80
CA HIS A 46 -8.46 3.78 -11.57
C HIS A 46 -8.32 2.28 -11.84
N PHE A 47 -7.33 1.91 -12.65
CA PHE A 47 -7.06 0.53 -13.05
C PHE A 47 -5.83 -0.05 -12.34
N THR A 48 -5.07 0.77 -11.61
CA THR A 48 -3.88 0.33 -10.90
C THR A 48 -4.26 -0.63 -9.77
N ARG A 49 -3.66 -1.83 -9.79
CA ARG A 49 -3.73 -2.80 -8.70
C ARG A 49 -2.71 -2.43 -7.62
N LYS A 50 -3.13 -2.47 -6.36
CA LYS A 50 -2.37 -1.98 -5.22
C LYS A 50 -2.17 -3.11 -4.22
N VAL A 51 -0.92 -3.50 -4.03
CA VAL A 51 -0.51 -4.55 -3.10
C VAL A 51 0.22 -3.90 -1.93
N LEU A 52 -0.31 -4.11 -0.73
CA LEU A 52 0.26 -3.62 0.51
C LEU A 52 0.99 -4.75 1.24
N VAL A 53 2.14 -4.45 1.82
CA VAL A 53 2.87 -5.36 2.72
C VAL A 53 3.01 -4.68 4.07
N VAL A 54 2.50 -5.33 5.12
CA VAL A 54 2.51 -4.82 6.50
C VAL A 54 2.98 -5.90 7.48
N GLY A 55 3.27 -5.48 8.69
CA GLY A 55 3.74 -6.32 9.78
C GLY A 55 4.67 -5.54 10.70
N SER A 56 5.09 -6.13 11.80
CA SER A 56 6.02 -5.49 12.75
C SER A 56 7.39 -5.20 12.10
N ALA A 57 8.19 -4.37 12.77
CA ALA A 57 9.57 -4.11 12.35
C ALA A 57 10.40 -5.39 12.25
N SER A 58 11.45 -5.38 11.43
CA SER A 58 12.32 -6.53 11.14
C SER A 58 11.65 -7.75 10.50
N GLY A 59 10.39 -7.66 10.04
CA GLY A 59 9.68 -8.76 9.38
C GLY A 59 10.10 -9.03 7.93
N GLY A 60 10.98 -8.23 7.34
CA GLY A 60 11.40 -8.37 5.94
C GLY A 60 10.45 -7.75 4.92
N LYS A 61 9.54 -6.86 5.34
CA LYS A 61 8.59 -6.15 4.48
C LYS A 61 9.27 -5.49 3.27
N THR A 62 10.24 -4.63 3.55
CA THR A 62 10.96 -3.85 2.53
C THR A 62 11.67 -4.74 1.51
N THR A 63 12.27 -5.86 1.96
CA THR A 63 12.90 -6.84 1.09
C THR A 63 11.86 -7.47 0.17
N LEU A 64 10.75 -7.97 0.73
CA LEU A 64 9.67 -8.57 -0.05
C LEU A 64 9.08 -7.59 -1.07
N VAL A 65 8.82 -6.34 -0.66
CA VAL A 65 8.31 -5.28 -1.54
C VAL A 65 9.24 -5.01 -2.71
N LYS A 66 10.54 -4.86 -2.44
CA LYS A 66 11.55 -4.61 -3.48
C LYS A 66 11.69 -5.79 -4.45
N ASP A 67 11.65 -7.01 -3.94
CA ASP A 67 11.80 -8.21 -4.76
C ASP A 67 10.54 -8.45 -5.64
N LEU A 68 9.34 -8.26 -5.08
CA LEU A 68 8.12 -8.29 -5.86
C LEU A 68 8.09 -7.18 -6.92
N ALA A 69 8.45 -5.95 -6.56
CA ALA A 69 8.51 -4.82 -7.48
C ALA A 69 9.44 -5.09 -8.67
N ARG A 70 10.63 -5.64 -8.42
CA ARG A 70 11.57 -6.05 -9.49
C ARG A 70 10.98 -7.16 -10.36
N THR A 71 10.40 -8.17 -9.73
CA THR A 71 9.84 -9.33 -10.43
C THR A 71 8.70 -8.96 -11.37
N TYR A 72 7.82 -8.04 -10.95
CA TYR A 72 6.68 -7.58 -11.75
C TYR A 72 6.96 -6.32 -12.58
N ASN A 73 8.21 -5.83 -12.59
CA ASN A 73 8.59 -4.57 -13.23
C ASN A 73 7.63 -3.42 -12.83
N ALA A 74 7.33 -3.34 -11.54
CA ALA A 74 6.38 -2.40 -10.95
C ALA A 74 7.09 -1.42 -10.00
N PRO A 75 6.58 -0.19 -9.83
CA PRO A 75 7.10 0.72 -8.81
C PRO A 75 6.73 0.24 -7.40
N CYS A 76 7.48 0.71 -6.41
CA CYS A 76 7.13 0.53 -5.01
C CYS A 76 7.20 1.85 -4.24
N SER A 77 6.30 1.99 -3.26
CA SER A 77 6.34 3.01 -2.22
C SER A 77 7.00 2.39 -0.98
N LEU A 78 8.10 2.95 -0.52
CA LEU A 78 8.80 2.47 0.67
C LEU A 78 8.24 3.12 1.93
N GLU A 79 8.60 2.61 3.08
CA GLU A 79 8.23 3.15 4.39
C GLU A 79 8.80 4.56 4.57
N TYR A 80 7.92 5.56 4.68
CA TYR A 80 8.31 6.97 4.84
C TYR A 80 8.93 7.24 6.22
N ALA A 81 8.49 6.50 7.25
CA ALA A 81 9.01 6.67 8.60
C ALA A 81 10.53 6.54 8.65
N ARG A 82 11.12 5.62 7.88
CA ARG A 82 12.57 5.46 7.79
C ARG A 82 13.26 6.71 7.26
N GLU A 83 12.77 7.26 6.15
CA GLU A 83 13.31 8.49 5.57
C GLU A 83 13.16 9.66 6.53
N TYR A 84 12.03 9.76 7.23
CA TYR A 84 11.75 10.77 8.22
C TYR A 84 12.74 10.70 9.39
N GLN A 85 12.91 9.53 9.98
CA GLN A 85 13.81 9.30 11.11
C GLN A 85 15.28 9.58 10.77
N GLU A 86 15.74 9.15 9.59
CA GLU A 86 17.09 9.46 9.10
C GLU A 86 17.29 10.97 8.90
N LYS A 87 16.30 11.66 8.34
CA LYS A 87 16.37 13.10 8.06
C LYS A 87 16.42 13.95 9.34
N TYR A 88 15.62 13.60 10.33
CA TYR A 88 15.48 14.37 11.57
C TYR A 88 16.31 13.80 12.73
N ASN A 89 16.96 12.65 12.52
CA ASN A 89 17.74 11.92 13.53
C ASN A 89 16.92 11.65 14.80
N VAL A 90 15.72 11.11 14.64
CA VAL A 90 14.75 10.83 15.71
C VAL A 90 14.44 9.32 15.74
N ARG A 91 14.35 8.74 16.94
CA ARG A 91 14.04 7.33 17.15
C ARG A 91 12.54 7.09 17.30
N ASP A 92 12.10 5.80 17.21
CA ASP A 92 10.71 5.40 17.37
C ASP A 92 10.07 5.94 18.68
N ASP A 93 10.81 5.88 19.77
CA ASP A 93 10.38 6.28 21.13
C ASP A 93 10.48 7.80 21.40
N GLU A 94 11.01 8.57 20.47
CA GLU A 94 11.15 10.02 20.55
C GLU A 94 10.12 10.78 19.70
N LEU A 95 9.36 10.05 18.86
CA LEU A 95 8.36 10.65 17.97
C LEU A 95 7.19 11.24 18.74
N ASP A 96 6.84 12.49 18.44
CA ASP A 96 5.72 13.21 19.04
C ASP A 96 4.47 13.28 18.14
N THR A 97 3.45 13.98 18.58
CA THR A 97 2.18 14.18 17.84
C THR A 97 2.41 14.78 16.44
N ASN A 98 3.34 15.76 16.31
CA ASN A 98 3.60 16.40 15.02
C ASN A 98 4.30 15.46 14.06
N ASP A 99 5.22 14.65 14.56
CA ASP A 99 5.90 13.62 13.75
C ASP A 99 4.88 12.64 13.17
N TYR A 100 3.95 12.14 13.99
CA TYR A 100 2.91 11.21 13.53
C TYR A 100 1.91 11.83 12.54
N ILE A 101 1.66 13.15 12.57
CA ILE A 101 0.92 13.83 11.52
C ILE A 101 1.65 13.69 10.18
N HIS A 102 2.97 13.95 10.17
CA HIS A 102 3.80 13.77 8.97
C HIS A 102 3.82 12.31 8.51
N LEU A 103 4.03 11.36 9.42
CA LEU A 103 4.06 9.94 9.06
C LEU A 103 2.75 9.46 8.43
N LEU A 104 1.59 9.93 8.92
CA LEU A 104 0.29 9.60 8.33
C LEU A 104 0.07 10.25 6.96
N THR A 105 0.39 11.54 6.83
CA THR A 105 0.09 12.31 5.62
C THR A 105 1.08 12.07 4.50
N ASP A 106 2.35 12.00 4.81
CA ASP A 106 3.41 11.95 3.80
C ASP A 106 3.59 10.53 3.25
N GLN A 107 3.39 9.48 4.07
CA GLN A 107 3.28 8.11 3.57
C GLN A 107 2.14 7.98 2.55
N TYR A 108 0.98 8.53 2.86
CA TYR A 108 -0.16 8.53 1.93
C TYR A 108 0.15 9.34 0.66
N ALA A 109 0.73 10.54 0.81
CA ALA A 109 1.08 11.41 -0.32
C ALA A 109 2.09 10.75 -1.26
N GLN A 110 3.14 10.13 -0.72
CA GLN A 110 4.17 9.41 -1.48
C GLN A 110 3.55 8.26 -2.30
N THR A 111 2.71 7.44 -1.67
CA THR A 111 2.05 6.32 -2.36
C THR A 111 1.08 6.81 -3.43
N SER A 112 0.31 7.85 -3.13
CA SER A 112 -0.65 8.45 -4.07
C SER A 112 0.04 9.07 -5.28
N ASP A 113 1.18 9.73 -5.09
CA ASP A 113 1.98 10.33 -6.18
C ASP A 113 2.46 9.27 -7.18
N ILE A 114 2.90 8.10 -6.69
CA ILE A 114 3.30 6.97 -7.55
C ILE A 114 2.12 6.48 -8.39
N ILE A 115 0.93 6.35 -7.77
CA ILE A 115 -0.29 5.91 -8.45
C ILE A 115 -0.72 6.95 -9.50
N ASP A 116 -0.72 8.23 -9.15
CA ASP A 116 -1.22 9.31 -9.99
C ASP A 116 -0.30 9.60 -11.17
N LYS A 117 1.00 9.38 -11.05
CA LYS A 117 1.95 9.47 -12.17
C LYS A 117 1.62 8.49 -13.30
N GLY A 118 1.01 7.36 -13.00
CA GLY A 118 0.49 6.42 -14.00
C GLY A 118 1.52 5.92 -15.02
N GLN A 119 2.81 5.93 -14.67
CA GLN A 119 3.91 5.54 -15.57
C GLN A 119 4.26 4.05 -15.50
N HIS A 120 3.65 3.35 -14.54
CA HIS A 120 3.88 1.92 -14.29
C HIS A 120 2.95 1.02 -15.12
N SER A 121 3.16 -0.28 -15.05
CA SER A 121 2.40 -1.31 -15.78
C SER A 121 1.03 -1.66 -15.19
N GLY A 122 0.51 -0.84 -14.26
CA GLY A 122 -0.79 -1.07 -13.63
C GLY A 122 -0.75 -1.82 -12.30
N LEU A 123 0.44 -2.12 -11.78
CA LEU A 123 0.66 -2.74 -10.47
C LEU A 123 1.61 -1.88 -9.65
N ILE A 124 1.33 -1.71 -8.36
CA ILE A 124 2.26 -1.11 -7.41
C ILE A 124 2.34 -1.95 -6.12
N PHE A 125 3.48 -1.85 -5.45
CA PHE A 125 3.72 -2.43 -4.14
C PHE A 125 3.98 -1.31 -3.12
N ALA A 126 3.39 -1.41 -1.93
CA ALA A 126 3.64 -0.47 -0.84
C ALA A 126 4.17 -1.20 0.40
N ASP A 127 5.24 -0.66 0.95
CA ASP A 127 5.79 -1.04 2.25
C ASP A 127 5.20 -0.10 3.28
N THR A 128 4.32 -0.62 4.12
CA THR A 128 3.62 0.13 5.16
C THR A 128 2.51 1.07 4.64
N ASN A 129 1.63 1.45 5.54
CA ASN A 129 0.52 2.38 5.32
C ASN A 129 0.09 3.03 6.63
N SER A 130 -0.95 3.89 6.57
CA SER A 130 -1.53 4.57 7.74
C SER A 130 -1.93 3.63 8.89
N THR A 131 -2.32 2.38 8.60
CA THR A 131 -2.72 1.42 9.65
C THR A 131 -1.53 0.98 10.51
N VAL A 132 -0.35 0.78 9.92
CA VAL A 132 0.87 0.48 10.69
C VAL A 132 1.25 1.68 11.55
N THR A 133 1.21 2.89 11.01
CA THR A 133 1.45 4.12 11.77
C THR A 133 0.47 4.25 12.96
N LYS A 134 -0.81 3.88 12.76
CA LYS A 134 -1.80 3.88 13.86
C LYS A 134 -1.45 2.90 14.99
N VAL A 135 -0.91 1.72 14.66
CA VAL A 135 -0.45 0.78 15.71
C VAL A 135 0.65 1.42 16.57
N TYR A 136 1.61 2.14 15.95
CA TYR A 136 2.63 2.86 16.69
C TYR A 136 2.08 4.04 17.51
N ILE A 137 1.12 4.81 16.97
CA ILE A 137 0.40 5.86 17.74
C ILE A 137 -0.25 5.25 18.98
N ASP A 138 -0.95 4.13 18.83
CA ASP A 138 -1.62 3.47 19.95
C ASP A 138 -0.65 2.90 20.98
N TYR A 139 0.54 2.51 20.56
CA TYR A 139 1.58 2.00 21.44
C TYR A 139 2.30 3.11 22.22
N TYR A 140 2.75 4.16 21.53
CA TYR A 140 3.62 5.17 22.13
C TYR A 140 2.86 6.35 22.71
N LEU A 141 1.76 6.79 22.09
CA LEU A 141 1.13 8.05 22.44
C LEU A 141 -0.14 7.95 23.25
N LYS A 142 -0.87 6.82 23.19
CA LYS A 142 -2.20 6.70 23.77
C LYS A 142 -2.32 7.13 25.23
N GLU A 143 -1.32 6.79 26.05
CA GLU A 143 -1.28 7.13 27.49
C GLU A 143 -0.38 8.35 27.78
N ASN A 144 0.26 8.93 26.76
CA ASN A 144 1.32 9.93 26.92
C ASN A 144 0.94 11.32 26.39
N ILE A 145 -0.20 11.47 25.68
CA ILE A 145 -0.67 12.76 25.15
C ILE A 145 -2.09 13.06 25.63
N SER A 146 -2.56 14.29 25.41
CA SER A 146 -3.92 14.67 25.75
C SER A 146 -4.93 13.89 24.91
N LYS A 147 -6.14 13.74 25.44
CA LYS A 147 -7.23 13.09 24.71
C LYS A 147 -7.56 13.82 23.41
N GLU A 148 -7.50 15.14 23.42
CA GLU A 148 -7.79 15.98 22.25
C GLU A 148 -6.77 15.72 21.11
N GLU A 149 -5.50 15.60 21.44
CA GLU A 149 -4.44 15.25 20.46
C GLU A 149 -4.61 13.83 19.93
N PHE A 150 -4.90 12.88 20.82
CA PHE A 150 -5.15 11.49 20.41
C PHE A 150 -6.37 11.38 19.48
N ASP A 151 -7.48 12.04 19.82
CA ASP A 151 -8.70 12.07 19.00
C ASP A 151 -8.43 12.73 17.63
N MET A 152 -7.57 13.73 17.57
CA MET A 152 -7.14 14.37 16.32
C MET A 152 -6.35 13.39 15.44
N LEU A 153 -5.35 12.71 15.98
CA LEU A 153 -4.56 11.70 15.26
C LEU A 153 -5.44 10.55 14.77
N ASP A 154 -6.39 10.09 15.60
CA ASP A 154 -7.32 9.03 15.23
C ASP A 154 -8.22 9.44 14.05
N ARG A 155 -8.74 10.67 14.06
CA ARG A 155 -9.51 11.21 12.93
C ARG A 155 -8.66 11.33 11.65
N LEU A 156 -7.42 11.79 11.77
CA LEU A 156 -6.49 11.87 10.64
C LEU A 156 -6.22 10.48 10.05
N TYR A 157 -5.96 9.49 10.90
CA TYR A 157 -5.84 8.09 10.51
C TYR A 157 -7.10 7.60 9.76
N GLN A 158 -8.30 7.81 10.33
CA GLN A 158 -9.55 7.35 9.70
C GLN A 158 -9.76 7.97 8.31
N VAL A 159 -9.48 9.26 8.14
CA VAL A 159 -9.58 9.96 6.85
C VAL A 159 -8.57 9.40 5.85
N THR A 160 -7.34 9.12 6.27
CA THR A 160 -6.28 8.56 5.43
C THR A 160 -6.61 7.13 5.02
N GLN A 161 -6.95 6.28 5.98
CA GLN A 161 -7.33 4.87 5.73
C GLN A 161 -8.52 4.74 4.77
N ALA A 162 -9.53 5.60 4.90
CA ALA A 162 -10.71 5.58 4.03
C ALA A 162 -10.35 5.87 2.55
N ARG A 163 -9.23 6.52 2.29
CA ARG A 163 -8.71 6.83 0.94
C ARG A 163 -7.76 5.77 0.42
N GLU A 164 -7.11 5.03 1.29
CA GLU A 164 -6.25 3.91 0.94
C GLU A 164 -7.12 2.72 0.49
N LYS A 165 -7.04 2.38 -0.78
CA LYS A 165 -7.80 1.26 -1.36
C LYS A 165 -6.83 0.21 -1.87
N TRP A 166 -6.70 -0.86 -1.11
CA TRP A 166 -5.83 -1.98 -1.43
C TRP A 166 -6.60 -3.09 -2.15
N ASP A 167 -5.98 -3.74 -3.13
CA ASP A 167 -6.52 -4.92 -3.81
C ASP A 167 -6.08 -6.22 -3.12
N LEU A 168 -4.87 -6.21 -2.53
CA LEU A 168 -4.29 -7.32 -1.79
C LEU A 168 -3.41 -6.79 -0.65
N ILE A 169 -3.49 -7.42 0.53
CA ILE A 169 -2.71 -7.04 1.72
C ILE A 169 -1.97 -8.27 2.23
N PHE A 170 -0.66 -8.20 2.26
CA PHE A 170 0.19 -9.20 2.91
C PHE A 170 0.52 -8.76 4.33
N VAL A 171 0.18 -9.60 5.30
CA VAL A 171 0.58 -9.41 6.71
C VAL A 171 1.68 -10.41 7.02
N ILE A 172 2.90 -9.93 7.27
CA ILE A 172 4.05 -10.78 7.60
C ILE A 172 4.11 -11.01 9.11
N LEU A 173 4.10 -12.28 9.51
CA LEU A 173 4.26 -12.65 10.92
C LEU A 173 5.68 -12.40 11.41
N PRO A 174 5.88 -12.05 12.70
CA PRO A 174 7.19 -11.64 13.24
C PRO A 174 8.09 -12.85 13.60
N LYS A 175 8.45 -13.67 12.62
CA LYS A 175 9.31 -14.87 12.83
C LYS A 175 10.81 -14.62 12.61
N SER A 176 11.19 -13.48 12.05
CA SER A 176 12.58 -13.08 11.89
C SER A 176 13.14 -12.44 13.15
N ASN A 177 14.47 -12.46 13.30
CA ASN A 177 15.14 -11.76 14.39
C ASN A 177 14.88 -10.25 14.27
N TYR A 178 14.68 -9.60 15.41
CA TYR A 178 14.62 -8.14 15.47
C TYR A 178 16.02 -7.57 15.31
N VAL A 179 16.19 -6.59 14.46
CA VAL A 179 17.49 -6.00 14.12
C VAL A 179 17.50 -4.55 14.52
N ASP A 180 18.49 -4.15 15.30
CA ASP A 180 18.77 -2.76 15.60
C ASP A 180 19.37 -2.08 14.35
N ASP A 181 18.78 -0.97 13.95
CA ASP A 181 19.25 -0.15 12.82
C ASP A 181 19.56 1.29 13.25
N GLY A 182 19.61 1.53 14.56
CA GLY A 182 19.94 2.82 15.19
C GLY A 182 18.72 3.72 15.41
N PHE A 183 17.58 3.44 14.80
CA PHE A 183 16.35 4.23 14.94
C PHE A 183 15.23 3.50 15.66
N ARG A 184 15.31 2.17 15.73
CA ARG A 184 14.29 1.32 16.35
C ARG A 184 14.34 1.33 17.87
N ASP A 185 13.18 1.35 18.47
CA ASP A 185 13.04 1.01 19.88
C ASP A 185 13.22 -0.50 20.10
N MET A 186 14.32 -0.87 20.75
CA MET A 186 14.64 -2.27 21.01
C MET A 186 13.72 -2.94 22.04
N THR A 187 12.90 -2.17 22.77
CA THR A 187 11.86 -2.75 23.65
C THR A 187 10.78 -3.45 22.82
N MET A 188 10.58 -3.03 21.57
CA MET A 188 9.68 -3.69 20.61
C MET A 188 10.18 -5.06 20.14
N ALA A 189 11.41 -5.46 20.48
CA ALA A 189 11.96 -6.79 20.13
C ALA A 189 11.32 -7.93 20.94
N ASP A 190 10.68 -7.62 22.07
CA ASP A 190 10.00 -8.60 22.91
C ASP A 190 8.89 -9.33 22.14
N SER A 191 8.80 -10.65 22.34
CA SER A 191 7.85 -11.49 21.61
C SER A 191 6.39 -11.13 21.91
N GLN A 192 6.06 -10.80 23.15
CA GLN A 192 4.69 -10.43 23.55
C GLN A 192 4.28 -9.11 22.89
N THR A 193 5.19 -8.14 22.83
CA THR A 193 4.99 -6.86 22.15
C THR A 193 4.78 -7.05 20.65
N ARG A 194 5.56 -7.93 20.01
CA ARG A 194 5.41 -8.26 18.59
C ARG A 194 4.08 -8.98 18.29
N ASP A 195 3.66 -9.86 19.18
CA ASP A 195 2.37 -10.56 19.07
C ASP A 195 1.20 -9.59 19.28
N TRP A 196 1.30 -8.68 20.27
CA TRP A 196 0.33 -7.60 20.46
C TRP A 196 0.23 -6.72 19.22
N PHE A 197 1.38 -6.29 18.66
CA PHE A 197 1.44 -5.48 17.45
C PHE A 197 0.69 -6.16 16.29
N THR A 198 1.00 -7.43 16.06
CA THR A 198 0.40 -8.21 14.98
C THR A 198 -1.11 -8.35 15.17
N LYS A 199 -1.56 -8.66 16.38
CA LYS A 199 -2.99 -8.78 16.70
C LYS A 199 -3.71 -7.44 16.50
N HIS A 200 -3.15 -6.36 17.04
CA HIS A 200 -3.73 -5.01 16.92
C HIS A 200 -3.79 -4.54 15.46
N LEU A 201 -2.74 -4.81 14.67
CA LEU A 201 -2.71 -4.55 13.24
C LEU A 201 -3.84 -5.28 12.50
N LEU A 202 -4.04 -6.57 12.79
CA LEU A 202 -5.11 -7.36 12.18
C LEU A 202 -6.50 -6.86 12.59
N ASP A 203 -6.69 -6.43 13.83
CA ASP A 203 -7.95 -5.82 14.31
C ASP A 203 -8.27 -4.53 13.54
N LEU A 204 -7.28 -3.65 13.33
CA LEU A 204 -7.42 -2.43 12.54
C LEU A 204 -7.64 -2.70 11.04
N LEU A 205 -7.10 -3.80 10.52
CA LEU A 205 -7.29 -4.24 9.13
C LEU A 205 -8.57 -5.04 8.91
N SER A 206 -9.37 -5.32 9.95
CA SER A 206 -10.60 -6.12 9.86
C SER A 206 -11.59 -5.68 8.76
N PRO A 207 -11.73 -4.39 8.41
CA PRO A 207 -12.55 -3.98 7.26
C PRO A 207 -12.08 -4.53 5.90
N PHE A 208 -10.82 -4.96 5.81
CA PHE A 208 -10.19 -5.49 4.59
C PHE A 208 -9.94 -7.00 4.65
N LYS A 209 -10.56 -7.73 5.58
CA LYS A 209 -10.29 -9.16 5.86
C LYS A 209 -10.26 -10.05 4.60
N ASP A 210 -11.14 -9.79 3.63
CA ASP A 210 -11.23 -10.57 2.39
C ASP A 210 -10.03 -10.36 1.45
N LYS A 211 -9.21 -9.34 1.70
CA LYS A 211 -8.01 -8.98 0.92
C LYS A 211 -6.72 -9.40 1.61
N ILE A 212 -6.79 -9.87 2.85
CA ILE A 212 -5.62 -10.24 3.64
C ILE A 212 -5.12 -11.63 3.28
N VAL A 213 -3.80 -11.75 3.19
CA VAL A 213 -3.05 -13.01 3.14
C VAL A 213 -1.96 -12.95 4.21
N ILE A 214 -1.98 -13.90 5.13
CA ILE A 214 -0.96 -14.03 6.17
C ILE A 214 0.25 -14.75 5.58
N LEU A 215 1.43 -14.18 5.76
CA LEU A 215 2.69 -14.75 5.34
C LEU A 215 3.52 -15.20 6.57
N GLY A 216 4.22 -16.30 6.43
CA GLY A 216 5.11 -16.84 7.47
C GLY A 216 4.46 -17.86 8.41
N GLU A 217 3.19 -18.22 8.26
CA GLU A 217 2.54 -19.19 9.17
C GLU A 217 3.29 -20.55 9.22
N ASN A 218 3.62 -21.08 8.05
CA ASN A 218 4.22 -22.42 7.90
C ASN A 218 5.72 -22.39 7.59
N SER A 219 6.36 -21.23 7.65
CA SER A 219 7.78 -21.08 7.35
C SER A 219 8.63 -21.33 8.59
N ASN A 220 9.80 -21.96 8.40
CA ASN A 220 10.88 -22.00 9.39
C ASN A 220 11.80 -20.77 9.23
N SER A 221 12.75 -20.59 10.15
CA SER A 221 13.64 -19.43 10.13
C SER A 221 14.57 -19.37 8.92
N GLU A 222 14.93 -20.51 8.34
CA GLU A 222 15.87 -20.60 7.21
C GLU A 222 15.17 -20.28 5.87
N SER A 223 13.93 -20.75 5.68
CA SER A 223 13.18 -20.57 4.45
C SER A 223 12.25 -19.33 4.46
N PHE A 224 12.13 -18.63 5.60
CA PHE A 224 11.12 -17.61 5.87
C PHE A 224 10.95 -16.58 4.74
N PHE A 225 12.05 -15.99 4.27
CA PHE A 225 11.99 -14.98 3.21
C PHE A 225 11.63 -15.57 1.85
N ALA A 226 12.19 -16.74 1.51
CA ALA A 226 11.89 -17.43 0.27
C ALA A 226 10.44 -17.90 0.21
N ASP A 227 9.93 -18.47 1.30
CA ASP A 227 8.54 -18.92 1.41
C ASP A 227 7.56 -17.75 1.30
N ASN A 228 7.84 -16.65 1.99
CA ASN A 228 7.02 -15.45 1.90
C ASN A 228 6.96 -14.90 0.47
N TYR A 229 8.10 -14.88 -0.22
CA TYR A 229 8.16 -14.44 -1.61
C TYR A 229 7.36 -15.37 -2.54
N HIS A 230 7.52 -16.69 -2.41
CA HIS A 230 6.78 -17.65 -3.22
C HIS A 230 5.27 -17.61 -2.96
N ASN A 231 4.89 -17.54 -1.67
CA ASN A 231 3.49 -17.45 -1.28
C ASN A 231 2.84 -16.15 -1.73
N ALA A 232 3.57 -15.03 -1.68
CA ALA A 232 3.10 -13.75 -2.19
C ALA A 232 2.87 -13.80 -3.71
N LYS A 233 3.80 -14.35 -4.50
CA LYS A 233 3.62 -14.55 -5.95
C LYS A 233 2.41 -15.40 -6.27
N LYS A 234 2.24 -16.52 -5.55
CA LYS A 234 1.08 -17.40 -5.70
C LYS A 234 -0.23 -16.64 -5.45
N ALA A 235 -0.30 -15.88 -4.36
CA ALA A 235 -1.49 -15.11 -4.01
C ALA A 235 -1.79 -13.99 -5.04
N ILE A 236 -0.77 -13.32 -5.58
CA ILE A 236 -0.93 -12.32 -6.65
C ILE A 236 -1.54 -12.97 -7.89
N LYS A 237 -1.01 -14.13 -8.33
CA LYS A 237 -1.57 -14.87 -9.47
C LYS A 237 -3.03 -15.28 -9.22
N GLU A 238 -3.32 -15.86 -8.06
CA GLU A 238 -4.65 -16.40 -7.76
C GLU A 238 -5.71 -15.33 -7.52
N ARG A 239 -5.34 -14.20 -6.86
CA ARG A 239 -6.31 -13.18 -6.44
C ARG A 239 -6.40 -11.98 -7.36
N LEU A 240 -5.31 -11.62 -8.04
CA LEU A 240 -5.28 -10.48 -8.95
C LEU A 240 -5.25 -10.89 -10.42
N HIS A 241 -5.08 -12.20 -10.71
CA HIS A 241 -4.94 -12.76 -12.06
C HIS A 241 -3.77 -12.13 -12.85
N ILE A 242 -2.67 -11.81 -12.16
CA ILE A 242 -1.46 -11.24 -12.74
C ILE A 242 -0.38 -12.32 -12.76
N GLU A 243 0.13 -12.62 -13.94
CA GLU A 243 1.26 -13.53 -14.17
C GLU A 243 2.50 -12.73 -14.61
N ILE A 244 3.69 -13.36 -14.48
CA ILE A 244 4.99 -12.81 -14.93
C ILE A 244 5.32 -13.42 -16.28
#